data_dda3a45597a3a7a895ab3b70e78a3682
#
_entry.id   dda3a45597a3a7a895ab3b70e78a3682
#
_cell.length_a   1.000
_cell.length_b   1.000
_cell.length_c   1.000
_cell.angle_alpha   90.00
_cell.angle_beta   90.00
_cell.angle_gamma   90.00
#
_symmetry.space_group_name_H-M   'P 1'
#
loop_
_entity.id
_entity.type
_entity.pdbx_description
1 polymer ?
#
loop_
_entity_poly.entity_id
_entity_poly.type
_entity_poly.pdbx_seq_one_letter_code
_entity_poly.pdbx_strand_id
1 'polypeptide(L)'
;MKQKISLFYVAIAFSIAGLCTSCSSDDPVDDTGGGTNNPGGTSSDVKQLDYGELLAFPYAEGHGRNTTGGRGGKVYHVTSLEDDASGSISGSLRWAMKQDGPKTIVFDVSGTIYLKSELKTQKDDLTIAGQTSPGGICIANYPFTINSSNIIIRFIRFRPGNSNVDCDGLGGCDKQNVIIDHCSVSWGSDECLSVYGMQNSTVQWCLAYQALRVTDVKINAATGKFASHGYGGNWGGNYASYHHNQPIAKAVFHALVPDILH
;
A
#
# COMPACT_ATOMS: atom_id res chain seq x y z
N MET A 1 35.75 44.21 5.96
CA MET A 1 34.45 44.45 6.62
C MET A 1 33.75 43.11 6.82
N LYS A 2 33.71 42.63 8.06
CA LYS A 2 33.05 41.37 8.41
C LYS A 2 31.68 41.72 8.97
N GLN A 3 30.59 41.38 8.29
CA GLN A 3 29.24 41.52 8.83
C GLN A 3 28.91 40.24 9.64
N LYS A 4 28.61 40.48 10.92
CA LYS A 4 28.05 39.45 11.82
C LYS A 4 26.55 39.38 11.61
N ILE A 5 26.03 38.19 11.23
CA ILE A 5 24.61 37.89 11.21
C ILE A 5 24.25 37.33 12.58
N SER A 6 23.41 38.09 13.30
CA SER A 6 22.86 37.68 14.58
C SER A 6 21.63 36.79 14.36
N LEU A 7 21.68 35.59 14.88
CA LEU A 7 20.54 34.66 14.90
C LEU A 7 19.65 34.98 16.12
N PHE A 8 18.41 35.44 15.86
CA PHE A 8 17.40 35.53 16.90
C PHE A 8 16.63 34.22 16.96
N TYR A 9 16.79 33.49 18.04
CA TYR A 9 15.92 32.41 18.41
C TYR A 9 14.67 32.95 19.10
N VAL A 10 13.50 32.79 18.48
CA VAL A 10 12.22 33.00 19.14
C VAL A 10 11.70 31.62 19.60
N ALA A 11 11.78 31.39 20.90
CA ALA A 11 11.16 30.21 21.53
C ALA A 11 9.71 30.57 21.83
N ILE A 12 8.78 29.94 21.13
CA ILE A 12 7.35 29.99 21.44
C ILE A 12 7.02 28.75 22.27
N ALA A 13 6.83 28.95 23.57
CA ALA A 13 6.31 27.94 24.47
C ALA A 13 4.78 27.95 24.40
N PHE A 14 4.19 26.89 23.85
CA PHE A 14 2.76 26.63 23.98
C PHE A 14 2.50 25.77 25.20
N SER A 15 1.94 26.38 26.24
CA SER A 15 1.37 25.67 27.38
C SER A 15 -0.07 25.28 27.03
N ILE A 16 -0.32 24.01 26.80
CA ILE A 16 -1.68 23.47 26.69
C ILE A 16 -2.00 22.81 28.02
N ALA A 17 -2.78 23.54 28.85
CA ALA A 17 -3.44 22.96 30.01
C ALA A 17 -4.71 22.21 29.54
N GLY A 18 -4.63 20.89 29.46
CA GLY A 18 -5.78 20.05 29.16
C GLY A 18 -6.62 19.84 30.43
N LEU A 19 -7.82 20.38 30.45
CA LEU A 19 -8.85 19.98 31.43
C LEU A 19 -9.45 18.65 30.98
N CYS A 20 -9.13 17.58 31.69
CA CYS A 20 -9.89 16.35 31.64
C CYS A 20 -11.14 16.49 32.53
N THR A 21 -12.28 16.74 31.92
CA THR A 21 -13.57 16.57 32.61
C THR A 21 -13.98 15.11 32.48
N SER A 22 -13.84 14.39 33.58
CA SER A 22 -14.47 13.09 33.81
C SER A 22 -15.96 13.29 33.99
N CYS A 23 -16.76 12.80 33.06
CA CYS A 23 -18.19 12.62 33.27
C CYS A 23 -18.42 11.26 33.93
N SER A 24 -18.60 11.23 35.21
CA SER A 24 -19.25 10.13 35.90
C SER A 24 -20.76 10.45 35.98
N SER A 25 -21.57 9.66 35.29
CA SER A 25 -23.02 9.63 35.49
C SER A 25 -23.32 8.48 36.45
N ASP A 26 -23.49 8.83 37.70
CA ASP A 26 -24.10 7.93 38.69
C ASP A 26 -25.64 8.05 38.56
N ASP A 27 -26.25 7.05 37.94
CA ASP A 27 -27.68 6.81 38.06
C ASP A 27 -27.93 5.86 39.22
N PRO A 28 -28.86 6.16 40.12
CA PRO A 28 -29.13 5.30 41.26
C PRO A 28 -29.88 4.03 40.84
N VAL A 29 -29.30 2.90 41.22
CA VAL A 29 -29.92 1.58 41.08
C VAL A 29 -30.97 1.46 42.16
N ASP A 30 -32.24 1.35 41.77
CA ASP A 30 -33.36 1.01 42.64
C ASP A 30 -33.35 -0.51 42.90
N ASP A 31 -33.02 -0.87 44.13
CA ASP A 31 -33.00 -2.26 44.61
C ASP A 31 -34.35 -2.60 45.24
N THR A 32 -35.23 -3.26 44.53
CA THR A 32 -36.37 -3.96 45.11
C THR A 32 -36.51 -5.38 44.59
N GLY A 33 -35.97 -6.30 45.37
CA GLY A 33 -36.68 -7.49 45.81
C GLY A 33 -36.91 -8.68 44.89
N GLY A 34 -36.39 -9.82 45.31
CA GLY A 34 -37.07 -11.08 45.11
C GLY A 34 -36.26 -12.15 44.37
N GLY A 35 -35.59 -13.02 45.12
CA GLY A 35 -34.87 -14.17 44.62
C GLY A 35 -35.71 -15.23 43.93
N THR A 36 -35.09 -15.96 43.02
CA THR A 36 -35.21 -17.43 42.88
C THR A 36 -34.02 -17.97 42.15
N ASN A 37 -33.35 -18.94 42.76
CA ASN A 37 -32.29 -19.74 42.18
C ASN A 37 -32.77 -20.48 40.95
N ASN A 38 -32.07 -20.36 39.83
CA ASN A 38 -32.16 -21.33 38.76
C ASN A 38 -30.75 -21.57 38.18
N PRO A 39 -30.14 -22.75 38.40
CA PRO A 39 -28.88 -23.12 37.77
C PRO A 39 -29.20 -23.76 36.41
N GLY A 40 -28.93 -23.05 35.35
CA GLY A 40 -29.11 -23.61 34.03
C GLY A 40 -29.37 -22.58 32.93
N GLY A 41 -28.65 -21.48 32.94
CA GLY A 41 -28.64 -20.55 31.84
C GLY A 41 -27.66 -21.02 30.77
N THR A 42 -28.15 -21.67 29.70
CA THR A 42 -27.42 -21.87 28.47
C THR A 42 -27.01 -20.51 27.91
N SER A 43 -25.73 -20.29 27.81
CA SER A 43 -25.13 -19.14 27.13
C SER A 43 -25.55 -19.14 25.67
N SER A 44 -26.49 -18.34 25.27
CA SER A 44 -26.92 -18.31 23.88
C SER A 44 -27.38 -16.97 23.33
N ASP A 45 -27.12 -15.87 24.02
CA ASP A 45 -27.53 -14.57 23.49
C ASP A 45 -26.39 -13.59 23.31
N VAL A 46 -25.22 -14.09 22.94
CA VAL A 46 -24.26 -13.22 22.26
C VAL A 46 -24.80 -13.04 20.84
N LYS A 47 -25.56 -11.94 20.66
CA LYS A 47 -26.00 -11.52 19.32
C LYS A 47 -24.75 -11.45 18.44
N GLN A 48 -24.64 -12.39 17.51
CA GLN A 48 -23.56 -12.38 16.54
C GLN A 48 -23.68 -11.08 15.77
N LEU A 49 -22.68 -10.23 15.90
CA LEU A 49 -22.64 -8.98 15.16
C LEU A 49 -22.57 -9.35 13.67
N ASP A 50 -23.55 -8.90 12.91
CA ASP A 50 -23.51 -8.99 11.46
C ASP A 50 -22.51 -7.95 10.98
N TYR A 51 -21.32 -8.39 10.65
CA TYR A 51 -20.27 -7.54 10.09
C TYR A 51 -20.51 -7.21 8.61
N GLY A 52 -21.63 -7.66 8.03
CA GLY A 52 -21.94 -7.45 6.64
C GLY A 52 -20.95 -8.17 5.69
N GLU A 53 -20.71 -7.58 4.55
CA GLU A 53 -19.79 -8.10 3.54
C GLU A 53 -18.34 -8.08 4.04
N LEU A 54 -17.62 -9.19 3.85
CA LEU A 54 -16.23 -9.31 4.27
C LEU A 54 -15.31 -8.57 3.30
N LEU A 55 -14.90 -7.38 3.69
CA LEU A 55 -14.00 -6.53 2.89
C LEU A 55 -12.53 -6.95 3.03
N ALA A 56 -11.70 -6.55 2.08
CA ALA A 56 -10.25 -6.73 2.11
C ALA A 56 -9.63 -6.13 3.39
N PHE A 57 -10.12 -4.96 3.78
CA PHE A 57 -9.82 -4.24 5.02
C PHE A 57 -10.93 -3.19 5.25
N PRO A 58 -11.06 -2.62 6.44
CA PRO A 58 -12.00 -1.53 6.67
C PRO A 58 -11.79 -0.40 5.65
N TYR A 59 -12.87 0.10 5.06
CA TYR A 59 -12.88 1.14 4.02
C TYR A 59 -12.29 0.73 2.67
N ALA A 60 -12.18 -0.56 2.36
CA ALA A 60 -11.91 -1.02 1.01
C ALA A 60 -13.11 -0.71 0.10
N GLU A 61 -12.84 -0.06 -1.04
CA GLU A 61 -13.84 0.42 -1.97
C GLU A 61 -13.72 -0.28 -3.34
N GLY A 62 -14.71 -0.03 -4.20
CA GLY A 62 -14.67 -0.44 -5.60
C GLY A 62 -14.75 -1.94 -5.84
N HIS A 63 -14.36 -2.33 -7.03
CA HIS A 63 -14.49 -3.72 -7.49
C HIS A 63 -13.51 -4.69 -6.82
N GLY A 64 -12.37 -4.18 -6.32
CA GLY A 64 -11.39 -4.98 -5.57
C GLY A 64 -11.66 -5.12 -4.08
N ARG A 65 -12.75 -4.53 -3.57
CA ARG A 65 -13.02 -4.44 -2.13
C ARG A 65 -13.11 -5.77 -1.39
N ASN A 66 -13.44 -6.85 -2.10
CA ASN A 66 -13.57 -8.20 -1.55
C ASN A 66 -12.33 -9.06 -1.73
N THR A 67 -11.23 -8.50 -2.23
CA THR A 67 -9.94 -9.20 -2.34
C THR A 67 -9.56 -9.79 -0.98
N THR A 68 -9.27 -11.07 -0.94
CA THR A 68 -8.95 -11.77 0.31
C THR A 68 -7.47 -11.72 0.65
N GLY A 69 -6.61 -11.58 -0.37
CA GLY A 69 -5.16 -11.58 -0.19
C GLY A 69 -4.69 -12.81 0.57
N GLY A 70 -3.78 -12.62 1.49
CA GLY A 70 -3.22 -13.69 2.33
C GLY A 70 -4.05 -14.11 3.54
N ARG A 71 -5.34 -13.74 3.58
CA ARG A 71 -6.22 -14.05 4.71
C ARG A 71 -6.29 -15.56 4.99
N GLY A 72 -6.19 -15.92 6.27
CA GLY A 72 -6.18 -17.32 6.72
C GLY A 72 -4.85 -18.05 6.50
N GLY A 73 -3.90 -17.41 5.87
CA GLY A 73 -2.57 -17.94 5.63
C GLY A 73 -1.55 -17.64 6.74
N LYS A 74 -0.29 -17.89 6.44
CA LYS A 74 0.82 -17.63 7.36
C LYS A 74 1.19 -16.15 7.38
N VAL A 75 1.65 -15.67 8.54
CA VAL A 75 2.25 -14.35 8.69
C VAL A 75 3.77 -14.48 8.61
N TYR A 76 4.39 -13.68 7.75
CA TYR A 76 5.84 -13.61 7.62
C TYR A 76 6.31 -12.21 8.01
N HIS A 77 7.26 -12.14 8.91
CA HIS A 77 7.87 -10.91 9.40
C HIS A 77 9.09 -10.55 8.58
N VAL A 78 9.09 -9.33 8.03
CA VAL A 78 10.28 -8.74 7.42
C VAL A 78 11.07 -8.07 8.53
N THR A 79 12.20 -8.66 8.85
CA THR A 79 13.13 -8.24 9.92
C THR A 79 14.42 -7.66 9.36
N SER A 80 14.62 -7.69 8.04
CA SER A 80 15.80 -7.17 7.36
C SER A 80 15.40 -6.32 6.14
N LEU A 81 16.12 -5.23 5.92
CA LEU A 81 16.03 -4.41 4.71
C LEU A 81 16.92 -4.90 3.56
N GLU A 82 17.70 -5.94 3.82
CA GLU A 82 18.58 -6.53 2.81
C GLU A 82 17.78 -7.23 1.71
N ASP A 83 18.31 -7.22 0.51
CA ASP A 83 17.79 -7.97 -0.63
C ASP A 83 18.92 -8.72 -1.35
N ASP A 84 18.60 -9.89 -1.87
CA ASP A 84 19.42 -10.62 -2.82
C ASP A 84 18.53 -11.14 -3.96
N ALA A 85 19.04 -11.20 -5.17
CA ALA A 85 18.24 -11.59 -6.34
C ALA A 85 17.64 -13.00 -6.21
N SER A 86 18.29 -13.88 -5.43
CA SER A 86 17.83 -15.25 -5.20
C SER A 86 16.73 -15.35 -4.14
N GLY A 87 16.59 -14.36 -3.25
CA GLY A 87 15.67 -14.40 -2.11
C GLY A 87 16.07 -15.43 -1.06
N SER A 88 17.36 -15.59 -0.83
CA SER A 88 17.90 -16.54 0.16
C SER A 88 18.00 -15.96 1.56
N ILE A 89 17.98 -14.62 1.69
CA ILE A 89 18.11 -13.94 2.98
C ILE A 89 16.81 -14.10 3.76
N SER A 90 16.83 -14.95 4.79
CA SER A 90 15.69 -15.14 5.68
C SER A 90 15.31 -13.82 6.37
N GLY A 91 14.03 -13.54 6.44
CA GLY A 91 13.51 -12.28 6.98
C GLY A 91 13.58 -11.10 6.03
N SER A 92 14.05 -11.26 4.79
CA SER A 92 13.92 -10.25 3.75
C SER A 92 12.52 -10.26 3.10
N LEU A 93 12.13 -9.16 2.46
CA LEU A 93 10.86 -9.09 1.74
C LEU A 93 10.78 -10.13 0.61
N ARG A 94 11.82 -10.27 -0.20
CA ARG A 94 11.86 -11.23 -1.31
C ARG A 94 11.76 -12.66 -0.82
N TRP A 95 12.44 -12.99 0.27
CA TRP A 95 12.33 -14.31 0.89
C TRP A 95 10.89 -14.59 1.35
N ALA A 96 10.26 -13.64 2.04
CA ALA A 96 8.89 -13.78 2.52
C ALA A 96 7.89 -13.96 1.36
N MET A 97 8.07 -13.23 0.25
CA MET A 97 7.22 -13.34 -0.94
C MET A 97 7.33 -14.69 -1.64
N LYS A 98 8.47 -15.37 -1.53
CA LYS A 98 8.72 -16.69 -2.17
C LYS A 98 8.12 -17.86 -1.40
N GLN A 99 7.68 -17.66 -0.17
CA GLN A 99 7.09 -18.74 0.62
C GLN A 99 5.81 -19.26 -0.02
N ASP A 100 5.46 -20.51 0.20
CA ASP A 100 4.26 -21.14 -0.37
C ASP A 100 2.99 -20.88 0.45
N GLY A 101 1.85 -20.99 -0.23
CA GLY A 101 0.53 -20.83 0.34
C GLY A 101 0.11 -19.37 0.58
N PRO A 102 -1.13 -19.16 1.01
CA PRO A 102 -1.64 -17.84 1.37
C PRO A 102 -0.77 -17.21 2.46
N LYS A 103 -0.45 -15.91 2.33
CA LYS A 103 0.46 -15.25 3.25
C LYS A 103 0.22 -13.76 3.42
N THR A 104 0.42 -13.30 4.64
CA THR A 104 0.49 -11.88 4.98
C THR A 104 1.90 -11.51 5.37
N ILE A 105 2.46 -10.51 4.73
CA ILE A 105 3.79 -9.98 5.01
C ILE A 105 3.64 -8.71 5.86
N VAL A 106 4.25 -8.72 7.02
CA VAL A 106 4.33 -7.61 7.97
C VAL A 106 5.78 -7.17 8.15
N PHE A 107 5.99 -5.95 8.63
CA PHE A 107 7.33 -5.36 8.74
C PHE A 107 7.63 -4.98 10.18
N ASP A 108 8.69 -5.54 10.73
CA ASP A 108 9.23 -5.20 12.04
C ASP A 108 10.33 -4.13 11.94
N VAL A 109 10.70 -3.76 10.72
CA VAL A 109 11.72 -2.76 10.39
C VAL A 109 11.12 -1.61 9.60
N SER A 110 11.84 -0.51 9.51
CA SER A 110 11.50 0.64 8.67
C SER A 110 12.71 1.10 7.87
N GLY A 111 12.47 1.65 6.69
CA GLY A 111 13.53 2.18 5.83
C GLY A 111 13.36 1.82 4.37
N THR A 112 14.46 1.78 3.64
CA THR A 112 14.49 1.50 2.21
C THR A 112 15.11 0.13 1.94
N ILE A 113 14.35 -0.70 1.23
CA ILE A 113 14.83 -1.96 0.66
C ILE A 113 15.35 -1.66 -0.74
N TYR A 114 16.65 -1.73 -0.93
CA TYR A 114 17.28 -1.54 -2.25
C TYR A 114 17.33 -2.87 -2.97
N LEU A 115 16.39 -3.09 -3.87
CA LEU A 115 16.30 -4.32 -4.66
C LEU A 115 17.57 -4.56 -5.48
N LYS A 116 17.94 -5.83 -5.64
CA LYS A 116 19.06 -6.28 -6.49
C LYS A 116 18.60 -6.78 -7.87
N SER A 117 17.31 -6.94 -8.03
CA SER A 117 16.64 -7.27 -9.31
C SER A 117 15.15 -6.95 -9.18
N GLU A 118 14.44 -6.95 -10.29
CA GLU A 118 12.98 -6.84 -10.28
C GLU A 118 12.35 -7.76 -9.24
N LEU A 119 11.36 -7.26 -8.50
CA LEU A 119 10.60 -8.03 -7.53
C LEU A 119 9.19 -8.27 -8.05
N LYS A 120 8.87 -9.54 -8.31
CA LYS A 120 7.54 -9.95 -8.83
C LYS A 120 6.77 -10.74 -7.79
N THR A 121 5.45 -10.52 -7.74
CA THR A 121 4.58 -11.51 -7.10
C THR A 121 4.53 -12.75 -7.99
N GLN A 122 4.71 -13.93 -7.41
CA GLN A 122 4.75 -15.21 -8.14
C GLN A 122 3.70 -16.20 -7.65
N LYS A 123 3.09 -15.89 -6.53
CA LYS A 123 2.08 -16.73 -5.87
C LYS A 123 0.87 -15.87 -5.59
N ASP A 124 -0.28 -16.42 -5.82
CA ASP A 124 -1.55 -15.83 -5.44
C ASP A 124 -1.70 -15.72 -3.91
N ASP A 125 -2.75 -15.10 -3.47
CA ASP A 125 -3.14 -15.02 -2.06
C ASP A 125 -2.09 -14.33 -1.16
N LEU A 126 -1.70 -13.11 -1.56
CA LEU A 126 -0.67 -12.33 -0.87
C LEU A 126 -1.23 -11.01 -0.33
N THR A 127 -0.93 -10.71 0.92
CA THR A 127 -1.09 -9.38 1.51
C THR A 127 0.28 -8.81 1.90
N ILE A 128 0.58 -7.60 1.44
CA ILE A 128 1.75 -6.81 1.87
C ILE A 128 1.24 -5.65 2.71
N ALA A 129 1.45 -5.72 4.02
CA ALA A 129 0.90 -4.81 5.02
C ALA A 129 1.94 -3.78 5.48
N GLY A 130 2.27 -2.79 4.63
CA GLY A 130 3.27 -1.77 4.91
C GLY A 130 2.97 -0.90 6.13
N GLN A 131 1.69 -0.77 6.52
CA GLN A 131 1.27 -0.04 7.71
C GLN A 131 1.79 -0.64 9.03
N THR A 132 2.27 -1.87 9.03
CA THR A 132 2.85 -2.50 10.22
C THR A 132 4.27 -2.04 10.50
N SER A 133 4.93 -1.44 9.53
CA SER A 133 6.28 -0.91 9.70
C SER A 133 6.29 0.28 10.65
N PRO A 134 7.19 0.34 11.64
CA PRO A 134 7.23 1.42 12.63
C PRO A 134 7.54 2.81 12.04
N GLY A 135 8.18 2.89 10.86
CA GLY A 135 8.51 4.14 10.17
C GLY A 135 8.23 4.11 8.67
N GLY A 136 7.57 3.06 8.20
CA GLY A 136 7.21 2.86 6.79
C GLY A 136 8.32 2.27 5.94
N ILE A 137 7.92 1.64 4.83
CA ILE A 137 8.80 0.94 3.89
C ILE A 137 8.84 1.65 2.55
N CYS A 138 10.04 1.77 2.02
CA CYS A 138 10.30 2.14 0.64
C CYS A 138 10.95 0.95 -0.09
N ILE A 139 10.46 0.62 -1.28
CA ILE A 139 11.07 -0.36 -2.18
C ILE A 139 11.69 0.42 -3.33
N ALA A 140 12.98 0.28 -3.53
CA ALA A 140 13.75 1.11 -4.46
C ALA A 140 14.65 0.29 -5.38
N ASN A 141 15.19 0.95 -6.41
CA ASN A 141 16.23 0.47 -7.33
C ASN A 141 15.73 -0.35 -8.53
N TYR A 142 14.68 -1.14 -8.36
CA TYR A 142 14.08 -1.97 -9.42
C TYR A 142 12.55 -1.92 -9.32
N PRO A 143 11.86 -2.30 -10.41
CA PRO A 143 10.41 -2.35 -10.42
C PRO A 143 9.84 -3.40 -9.46
N PHE A 144 8.62 -3.13 -9.02
CA PHE A 144 7.78 -4.12 -8.37
C PHE A 144 6.63 -4.49 -9.31
N THR A 145 6.51 -5.76 -9.65
CA THR A 145 5.52 -6.23 -10.62
C THR A 145 4.50 -7.17 -10.00
N ILE A 146 3.22 -6.85 -10.15
CA ILE A 146 2.10 -7.72 -9.81
C ILE A 146 1.93 -8.74 -10.94
N ASN A 147 2.37 -9.96 -10.69
CA ASN A 147 2.31 -11.06 -11.66
C ASN A 147 1.49 -12.26 -11.17
N SER A 148 0.66 -12.06 -10.16
CA SER A 148 -0.26 -13.05 -9.60
C SER A 148 -1.56 -12.39 -9.16
N SER A 149 -2.57 -13.17 -8.85
CA SER A 149 -3.91 -12.72 -8.50
C SER A 149 -4.17 -12.78 -6.99
N ASN A 150 -5.27 -12.16 -6.56
CA ASN A 150 -5.68 -12.07 -5.16
C ASN A 150 -4.62 -11.39 -4.27
N ILE A 151 -4.31 -10.15 -4.62
CA ILE A 151 -3.20 -9.37 -4.04
C ILE A 151 -3.71 -8.13 -3.32
N ILE A 152 -3.26 -7.93 -2.09
CA ILE A 152 -3.45 -6.70 -1.32
C ILE A 152 -2.10 -6.06 -1.06
N ILE A 153 -1.92 -4.80 -1.47
CA ILE A 153 -0.70 -4.01 -1.21
C ILE A 153 -1.09 -2.70 -0.55
N ARG A 154 -0.57 -2.44 0.64
CA ARG A 154 -0.92 -1.24 1.40
C ARG A 154 0.29 -0.54 2.00
N PHE A 155 0.26 0.80 1.99
CA PHE A 155 1.21 1.69 2.68
C PHE A 155 2.69 1.46 2.30
N ILE A 156 2.96 1.20 1.02
CA ILE A 156 4.32 1.03 0.49
C ILE A 156 4.67 2.22 -0.41
N ARG A 157 5.93 2.64 -0.35
CA ARG A 157 6.52 3.61 -1.28
C ARG A 157 7.36 2.86 -2.30
N PHE A 158 7.09 3.05 -3.60
CA PHE A 158 7.85 2.45 -4.69
C PHE A 158 8.67 3.54 -5.39
N ARG A 159 9.99 3.32 -5.48
CA ARG A 159 10.97 4.29 -6.00
C ARG A 159 12.02 3.55 -6.83
N PRO A 160 11.68 3.00 -8.02
CA PRO A 160 12.63 2.28 -8.85
C PRO A 160 13.83 3.16 -9.22
N GLY A 161 13.59 4.43 -9.46
CA GLY A 161 14.65 5.38 -9.79
C GLY A 161 15.19 5.19 -11.19
N ASN A 162 16.38 5.72 -11.42
CA ASN A 162 17.10 5.56 -12.68
C ASN A 162 17.82 4.21 -12.71
N SER A 163 17.05 3.12 -12.54
CA SER A 163 17.60 1.77 -12.65
C SER A 163 18.04 1.47 -14.09
N ASN A 164 18.81 0.42 -14.25
CA ASN A 164 19.30 -0.01 -15.56
C ASN A 164 18.19 -0.62 -16.45
N VAL A 165 16.94 -0.47 -16.10
CA VAL A 165 15.79 -1.05 -16.78
C VAL A 165 14.75 0.04 -17.00
N ASP A 166 14.19 0.11 -18.20
CA ASP A 166 12.99 0.89 -18.48
C ASP A 166 11.80 0.17 -17.86
N CYS A 167 11.10 0.82 -16.92
CA CYS A 167 10.15 0.12 -16.07
C CYS A 167 9.09 1.01 -15.43
N ASP A 168 8.00 0.37 -15.09
CA ASP A 168 7.02 0.92 -14.15
C ASP A 168 7.56 0.93 -12.72
N GLY A 169 7.09 1.87 -11.91
CA GLY A 169 7.41 1.88 -10.49
C GLY A 169 6.71 0.74 -9.73
N LEU A 170 5.42 0.64 -9.95
CA LEU A 170 4.56 -0.46 -9.54
C LEU A 170 3.70 -0.81 -10.75
N GLY A 171 3.89 -1.98 -11.33
CA GLY A 171 3.20 -2.41 -12.54
C GLY A 171 2.55 -3.76 -12.42
N GLY A 172 1.71 -4.09 -13.42
CA GLY A 172 1.08 -5.38 -13.59
C GLY A 172 -0.07 -5.33 -14.58
N CYS A 173 -0.35 -6.46 -15.23
CA CYS A 173 -1.47 -6.57 -16.17
C CYS A 173 -2.16 -7.91 -16.08
N ASP A 174 -3.41 -7.95 -16.55
CA ASP A 174 -4.21 -9.17 -16.76
C ASP A 174 -4.32 -10.06 -15.51
N LYS A 175 -4.41 -9.46 -14.34
CA LYS A 175 -4.63 -10.16 -13.07
C LYS A 175 -6.00 -9.82 -12.50
N GLN A 176 -6.43 -10.56 -11.51
CA GLN A 176 -7.75 -10.37 -10.89
C GLN A 176 -7.66 -10.32 -9.36
N ASN A 177 -8.66 -9.66 -8.78
CA ASN A 177 -8.76 -9.48 -7.33
C ASN A 177 -7.49 -8.80 -6.77
N VAL A 178 -7.26 -7.56 -7.21
CA VAL A 178 -6.10 -6.77 -6.79
C VAL A 178 -6.59 -5.49 -6.13
N ILE A 179 -6.08 -5.18 -4.94
CA ILE A 179 -6.31 -3.88 -4.32
C ILE A 179 -4.99 -3.25 -3.87
N ILE A 180 -4.76 -2.02 -4.32
CA ILE A 180 -3.61 -1.20 -3.99
C ILE A 180 -4.13 0.02 -3.23
N ASP A 181 -3.64 0.21 -2.00
CA ASP A 181 -4.19 1.20 -1.10
C ASP A 181 -3.09 1.98 -0.36
N HIS A 182 -3.24 3.30 -0.27
CA HIS A 182 -2.31 4.20 0.42
C HIS A 182 -0.83 4.02 0.00
N CYS A 183 -0.60 3.72 -1.27
CA CYS A 183 0.74 3.60 -1.81
C CYS A 183 1.19 4.88 -2.50
N SER A 184 2.49 5.13 -2.52
CA SER A 184 3.04 6.19 -3.36
C SER A 184 4.09 5.64 -4.31
N VAL A 185 3.98 6.05 -5.57
CA VAL A 185 4.85 5.58 -6.63
C VAL A 185 5.44 6.77 -7.37
N SER A 186 6.76 6.81 -7.47
CA SER A 186 7.46 7.82 -8.28
C SER A 186 8.73 7.26 -8.87
N TRP A 187 9.27 8.00 -9.85
CA TRP A 187 10.52 7.68 -10.51
C TRP A 187 10.47 6.42 -11.38
N GLY A 188 9.26 6.01 -11.80
CA GLY A 188 9.11 5.06 -12.91
C GLY A 188 9.58 5.72 -14.20
N SER A 189 10.25 4.97 -15.05
CA SER A 189 10.74 5.48 -16.32
C SER A 189 9.76 5.24 -17.47
N ASP A 190 8.93 4.24 -17.37
CA ASP A 190 7.76 4.03 -18.25
C ASP A 190 6.53 4.70 -17.62
N GLU A 191 5.86 4.06 -16.70
CA GLU A 191 4.85 4.68 -15.84
C GLU A 191 5.24 4.59 -14.36
N CYS A 192 4.69 5.50 -13.55
CA CYS A 192 4.84 5.34 -12.10
C CYS A 192 4.00 4.16 -11.62
N LEU A 193 2.67 4.21 -11.83
CA LEU A 193 1.73 3.19 -11.41
C LEU A 193 0.96 2.69 -12.63
N SER A 194 1.24 1.48 -13.08
CA SER A 194 0.68 0.91 -14.30
C SER A 194 -0.04 -0.41 -14.00
N VAL A 195 -1.37 -0.35 -13.96
CA VAL A 195 -2.22 -1.52 -13.71
C VAL A 195 -3.35 -1.53 -14.73
N TYR A 196 -3.25 -2.39 -15.73
CA TYR A 196 -4.21 -2.46 -16.82
C TYR A 196 -4.64 -3.92 -17.10
N GLY A 197 -5.78 -4.08 -17.80
CA GLY A 197 -6.36 -5.40 -18.02
C GLY A 197 -6.76 -6.14 -16.75
N MET A 198 -6.73 -5.46 -15.60
CA MET A 198 -7.09 -6.04 -14.32
C MET A 198 -8.59 -6.32 -14.26
N GLN A 199 -8.98 -7.33 -13.49
CA GLN A 199 -10.37 -7.66 -13.22
C GLN A 199 -10.64 -7.64 -11.71
N ASN A 200 -11.80 -7.13 -11.32
CA ASN A 200 -12.17 -6.98 -9.90
C ASN A 200 -11.05 -6.30 -9.10
N SER A 201 -10.61 -5.15 -9.56
CA SER A 201 -9.47 -4.46 -8.97
C SER A 201 -9.82 -3.06 -8.48
N THR A 202 -9.05 -2.59 -7.53
CA THR A 202 -9.14 -1.21 -7.00
C THR A 202 -7.76 -0.63 -6.77
N VAL A 203 -7.57 0.60 -7.21
CA VAL A 203 -6.48 1.47 -6.76
C VAL A 203 -7.12 2.63 -6.01
N GLN A 204 -6.81 2.79 -4.74
CA GLN A 204 -7.39 3.84 -3.92
C GLN A 204 -6.35 4.53 -3.03
N TRP A 205 -6.55 5.83 -2.79
CA TRP A 205 -5.70 6.65 -1.90
C TRP A 205 -4.21 6.58 -2.28
N CYS A 206 -3.91 6.41 -3.55
CA CYS A 206 -2.54 6.30 -4.05
C CYS A 206 -2.06 7.61 -4.65
N LEU A 207 -0.75 7.80 -4.63
CA LEU A 207 -0.07 8.96 -5.19
C LEU A 207 0.92 8.49 -6.26
N ALA A 208 0.69 8.86 -7.52
CA ALA A 208 1.59 8.61 -8.64
C ALA A 208 2.19 9.93 -9.14
N TYR A 209 3.52 10.11 -9.04
CA TYR A 209 4.13 11.41 -9.30
C TYR A 209 5.60 11.33 -9.71
N GLN A 210 6.09 12.39 -10.33
CA GLN A 210 7.50 12.55 -10.71
C GLN A 210 8.05 11.38 -11.53
N ALA A 211 7.33 10.96 -12.56
CA ALA A 211 7.84 9.99 -13.52
C ALA A 211 9.14 10.50 -14.19
N LEU A 212 10.08 9.62 -14.43
CA LEU A 212 11.36 9.94 -15.06
C LEU A 212 11.22 9.87 -16.58
N ARG A 213 11.09 11.03 -17.20
CA ARG A 213 10.98 11.13 -18.66
C ARG A 213 12.32 10.97 -19.36
N VAL A 214 13.39 11.28 -18.69
CA VAL A 214 14.75 11.20 -19.22
C VAL A 214 15.56 10.29 -18.33
N THR A 215 15.97 9.16 -18.85
CA THR A 215 16.84 8.18 -18.18
C THR A 215 17.87 7.68 -19.18
N ASP A 216 19.00 7.19 -18.69
CA ASP A 216 20.08 6.68 -19.55
C ASP A 216 19.62 5.49 -20.38
N VAL A 217 18.68 4.70 -19.88
CA VAL A 217 18.12 3.52 -20.58
C VAL A 217 17.15 3.88 -21.70
N LYS A 218 16.63 5.11 -21.73
CA LYS A 218 15.67 5.57 -22.75
C LYS A 218 16.30 6.23 -23.96
N ILE A 219 17.61 6.38 -24.00
CA ILE A 219 18.30 6.94 -25.17
C ILE A 219 18.44 5.83 -26.18
N ASN A 220 17.74 5.96 -27.30
CA ASN A 220 18.00 5.09 -28.45
C ASN A 220 19.40 5.37 -29.01
N ALA A 221 20.31 4.43 -28.82
CA ALA A 221 21.70 4.57 -29.20
C ALA A 221 21.92 4.86 -30.70
N ALA A 222 20.98 4.41 -31.55
CA ALA A 222 21.08 4.63 -33.01
C ALA A 222 20.59 6.01 -33.44
N THR A 223 19.67 6.63 -32.71
CA THR A 223 19.04 7.90 -33.11
C THR A 223 19.30 9.04 -32.12
N GLY A 224 19.85 8.79 -30.94
CA GLY A 224 20.04 9.77 -29.88
C GLY A 224 18.72 10.34 -29.32
N LYS A 225 17.57 9.73 -29.65
CA LYS A 225 16.25 10.20 -29.26
C LYS A 225 15.80 9.47 -27.99
N PHE A 226 15.13 10.21 -27.11
CA PHE A 226 14.48 9.64 -25.94
C PHE A 226 13.21 8.89 -26.35
N ALA A 227 12.92 7.79 -25.67
CA ALA A 227 11.59 7.21 -25.70
C ALA A 227 10.58 8.18 -25.09
N SER A 228 9.35 8.16 -25.59
CA SER A 228 8.32 9.15 -25.24
C SER A 228 7.53 8.82 -23.96
N HIS A 229 7.99 7.89 -23.15
CA HIS A 229 7.37 7.46 -21.91
C HIS A 229 7.73 8.38 -20.72
N GLY A 230 7.32 8.03 -19.52
CA GLY A 230 7.45 8.85 -18.31
C GLY A 230 6.10 9.40 -17.88
N TYR A 231 5.12 8.51 -17.79
CA TYR A 231 3.74 8.84 -17.41
C TYR A 231 3.48 8.59 -15.92
N GLY A 232 2.43 9.24 -15.39
CA GLY A 232 2.00 9.01 -14.01
C GLY A 232 1.39 7.63 -13.81
N GLY A 233 0.64 7.14 -14.81
CA GLY A 233 0.06 5.82 -14.75
C GLY A 233 -0.65 5.41 -16.04
N ASN A 234 -0.86 4.11 -16.16
CA ASN A 234 -1.67 3.47 -17.17
C ASN A 234 -2.67 2.55 -16.47
N TRP A 235 -3.95 2.93 -16.49
CA TRP A 235 -4.98 2.27 -15.72
C TRP A 235 -6.11 1.81 -16.63
N GLY A 236 -6.61 0.62 -16.37
CA GLY A 236 -7.72 0.06 -17.12
C GLY A 236 -8.01 -1.39 -16.79
N GLY A 237 -9.17 -1.87 -17.22
CA GLY A 237 -9.57 -3.24 -17.02
C GLY A 237 -11.08 -3.39 -16.90
N ASN A 238 -11.55 -4.64 -16.81
CA ASN A 238 -12.95 -4.95 -16.56
C ASN A 238 -13.21 -5.00 -15.05
N TYR A 239 -14.22 -4.24 -14.60
CA TYR A 239 -14.50 -4.11 -13.17
C TYR A 239 -13.25 -3.61 -12.39
N ALA A 240 -12.62 -2.57 -12.91
CA ALA A 240 -11.54 -1.85 -12.25
C ALA A 240 -12.05 -0.51 -11.73
N SER A 241 -11.59 -0.12 -10.55
CA SER A 241 -12.01 1.10 -9.86
C SER A 241 -10.79 1.90 -9.40
N TYR A 242 -10.88 3.22 -9.50
CA TYR A 242 -9.80 4.13 -9.18
C TYR A 242 -10.34 5.28 -8.33
N HIS A 243 -10.18 5.21 -7.01
CA HIS A 243 -10.79 6.10 -6.04
C HIS A 243 -9.76 6.94 -5.29
N HIS A 244 -10.05 8.20 -5.06
CA HIS A 244 -9.29 9.10 -4.18
C HIS A 244 -7.79 9.19 -4.51
N ASN A 245 -7.40 8.95 -5.75
CA ASN A 245 -6.00 9.00 -6.16
C ASN A 245 -5.59 10.43 -6.50
N GLN A 246 -4.35 10.80 -6.16
CA GLN A 246 -3.76 12.09 -6.48
C GLN A 246 -2.67 11.92 -7.54
N PRO A 247 -2.94 12.26 -8.78
CA PRO A 247 -1.88 12.44 -9.75
C PRO A 247 -1.29 13.83 -9.59
N ILE A 248 -0.18 13.95 -8.91
CA ILE A 248 0.59 15.20 -8.90
C ILE A 248 1.64 15.07 -9.98
N ALA A 249 1.39 15.64 -11.14
CA ALA A 249 2.40 15.58 -12.16
C ALA A 249 2.31 16.61 -13.26
N LYS A 250 3.43 16.78 -13.88
CA LYS A 250 3.54 16.92 -15.32
C LYS A 250 3.39 15.54 -16.03
N ALA A 251 2.64 14.60 -15.52
CA ALA A 251 2.41 13.31 -16.14
C ALA A 251 1.09 13.39 -16.90
N VAL A 252 1.17 13.19 -18.19
CA VAL A 252 0.01 13.00 -19.05
C VAL A 252 -0.57 11.62 -18.71
N PHE A 253 -1.76 11.58 -18.13
CA PHE A 253 -2.50 10.32 -18.04
C PHE A 253 -2.97 9.95 -19.44
N HIS A 254 -2.50 8.87 -19.98
CA HIS A 254 -3.20 8.18 -21.05
C HIS A 254 -4.22 7.26 -20.38
N ALA A 255 -5.40 7.78 -20.13
CA ALA A 255 -6.54 6.95 -19.83
C ALA A 255 -6.99 6.31 -21.16
N LEU A 256 -6.56 5.09 -21.39
CA LEU A 256 -7.21 4.20 -22.34
C LEU A 256 -8.45 3.61 -21.64
N VAL A 257 -9.40 4.46 -21.27
CA VAL A 257 -10.73 4.03 -20.84
C VAL A 257 -11.74 4.94 -21.50
N PRO A 258 -12.53 4.42 -22.44
CA PRO A 258 -13.81 5.05 -22.74
C PRO A 258 -14.69 4.88 -21.50
N ASP A 259 -15.21 5.98 -20.98
CA ASP A 259 -16.34 6.06 -20.08
C ASP A 259 -16.22 5.61 -18.61
N ILE A 260 -15.22 6.07 -17.84
CA ILE A 260 -15.37 6.06 -16.37
C ILE A 260 -14.81 7.36 -15.78
N LEU A 261 -15.52 8.46 -16.04
CA LEU A 261 -15.52 9.65 -15.22
C LEU A 261 -16.97 9.93 -14.82
N HIS A 262 -17.34 9.43 -13.67
CA HIS A 262 -18.48 9.92 -12.90
C HIS A 262 -18.08 10.09 -11.45
#